data_9f545829cf2dfe54a889ca216491aa30
#
_entry.id   9f545829cf2dfe54a889ca216491aa30
#
_cell.length_a   1.000
_cell.length_b   1.000
_cell.length_c   1.000
_cell.angle_alpha   90.00
_cell.angle_beta   90.00
_cell.angle_gamma   90.00
#
_symmetry.space_group_name_H-M   'P 1'
#
loop_
_entity.id
_entity.type
_entity.pdbx_description
1 polymer ?
#
loop_
_entity_poly.entity_id
_entity_poly.type
_entity_poly.pdbx_seq_one_letter_code
_entity_poly.pdbx_strand_id
1 'polypeptide(L)'
;VSAESAAPTATMAPEGRNRPSLVILPFDCFSGDRELEILADGLTEDLTTLLGRIPELFVIARNTAYSYKGKNPDLREVGDELSVRYALEGSFRELGENVRISSQLIETRTGTHLWAENYDRPLDTFVAIQDELAQTMAMQLCSEIIRAEAALAKQVPAANQDALSCHQQAKALLLFRGWSKKSFLEATNLHRRAIELDASFAPAHAYLALLLAIGRMAYFATDRQAARDEALEAAENALDLAPQSSEVLGCVGCAYSELGFHQKGIPIIEKAIEIDATNAQAFAALGAAKI
;
A
#
# COMPACT_ATOMS: atom_id res chain seq x y z
N VAL A 1 47.49 -9.84 15.57
CA VAL A 1 46.24 -9.44 16.22
C VAL A 1 45.31 -9.05 15.08
N SER A 2 44.46 -10.03 14.65
CA SER A 2 43.51 -9.87 13.58
C SER A 2 42.22 -9.24 14.15
N ALA A 3 41.81 -8.09 13.66
CA ALA A 3 40.53 -7.50 13.95
C ALA A 3 39.53 -8.02 12.93
N GLU A 4 38.65 -8.91 13.38
CA GLU A 4 37.50 -9.41 12.67
C GLU A 4 36.42 -8.32 12.64
N SER A 5 36.16 -7.75 11.46
CA SER A 5 35.12 -6.77 11.23
C SER A 5 33.78 -7.49 11.19
N ALA A 6 33.06 -7.46 12.29
CA ALA A 6 31.67 -7.92 12.34
C ALA A 6 30.78 -6.95 11.55
N ALA A 7 30.14 -7.46 10.51
CA ALA A 7 29.05 -6.76 9.81
C ALA A 7 27.90 -6.50 10.79
N PRO A 8 27.22 -5.32 10.74
CA PRO A 8 26.09 -5.07 11.59
C PRO A 8 24.90 -5.91 11.13
N THR A 9 24.53 -6.93 11.90
CA THR A 9 23.25 -7.60 11.82
C THR A 9 22.16 -6.59 12.17
N ALA A 10 21.53 -6.03 11.15
CA ALA A 10 20.33 -5.22 11.31
C ALA A 10 19.19 -6.14 11.78
N THR A 11 19.06 -6.28 13.09
CA THR A 11 17.88 -6.90 13.70
C THR A 11 16.71 -5.94 13.50
N MET A 12 15.88 -6.20 12.48
CA MET A 12 14.66 -5.44 12.26
C MET A 12 13.71 -5.59 13.45
N ALA A 13 13.26 -4.46 13.98
CA ALA A 13 12.24 -4.38 15.00
C ALA A 13 10.90 -5.00 14.51
N PRO A 14 10.06 -5.55 15.41
CA PRO A 14 8.87 -6.33 15.03
C PRO A 14 7.76 -5.55 14.29
N GLU A 15 7.85 -4.22 14.20
CA GLU A 15 6.84 -3.37 13.55
C GLU A 15 6.79 -3.46 12.01
N GLY A 16 7.84 -3.96 11.36
CA GLY A 16 7.91 -4.07 9.89
C GLY A 16 7.33 -5.36 9.30
N ARG A 17 6.96 -6.36 10.10
CA ARG A 17 6.56 -7.69 9.60
C ARG A 17 5.20 -7.75 8.90
N ASN A 18 4.41 -6.68 8.97
CA ASN A 18 3.01 -6.69 8.52
C ASN A 18 2.73 -5.82 7.30
N ARG A 19 3.74 -5.15 6.74
CA ARG A 19 3.62 -4.39 5.49
C ARG A 19 4.21 -5.19 4.33
N PRO A 20 3.61 -5.13 3.12
CA PRO A 20 4.27 -5.61 1.93
C PRO A 20 5.64 -4.98 1.81
N SER A 21 6.66 -5.77 1.54
CA SER A 21 8.04 -5.30 1.46
C SER A 21 8.59 -5.52 0.05
N LEU A 22 9.23 -4.50 -0.49
CA LEU A 22 9.71 -4.44 -1.86
C LEU A 22 11.18 -4.02 -1.91
N VAL A 23 11.98 -4.70 -2.70
CA VAL A 23 13.26 -4.22 -3.18
C VAL A 23 13.15 -3.88 -4.67
N ILE A 24 13.68 -2.73 -5.07
CA ILE A 24 13.83 -2.34 -6.47
C ILE A 24 15.30 -2.53 -6.81
N LEU A 25 15.59 -3.58 -7.58
CA LEU A 25 16.94 -3.86 -8.04
C LEU A 25 17.35 -2.85 -9.11
N PRO A 26 18.64 -2.48 -9.20
CA PRO A 26 19.13 -1.65 -10.30
C PRO A 26 18.78 -2.26 -11.65
N PHE A 27 18.19 -1.46 -12.53
CA PHE A 27 17.87 -1.93 -13.87
C PHE A 27 19.14 -2.22 -14.64
N ASP A 28 19.19 -3.38 -15.28
CA ASP A 28 20.32 -3.77 -16.12
C ASP A 28 20.32 -3.00 -17.45
N CYS A 29 21.51 -2.59 -17.90
CA CYS A 29 21.68 -2.00 -19.22
C CYS A 29 22.49 -2.95 -20.09
N PHE A 30 21.89 -3.43 -21.21
CA PHE A 30 22.56 -4.38 -22.12
C PHE A 30 23.29 -3.71 -23.29
N SER A 31 23.32 -2.36 -23.39
CA SER A 31 23.92 -1.64 -24.49
C SER A 31 25.27 -1.15 -24.03
N GLY A 32 26.04 -1.27 -23.29
CA GLY A 32 27.32 -0.63 -22.90
C GLY A 32 27.37 0.90 -23.13
N ASP A 33 26.22 1.52 -23.35
CA ASP A 33 26.03 2.95 -23.46
C ASP A 33 25.85 3.57 -22.08
N ARG A 34 26.76 4.48 -21.75
CA ARG A 34 26.78 5.17 -20.45
C ARG A 34 25.58 6.07 -20.26
N GLU A 35 25.00 6.61 -21.31
CA GLU A 35 23.80 7.46 -21.20
C GLU A 35 22.59 6.61 -20.78
N LEU A 36 22.43 5.44 -21.38
CA LEU A 36 21.37 4.50 -20.98
C LEU A 36 21.55 3.94 -19.56
N GLU A 37 22.81 3.73 -19.13
CA GLU A 37 23.06 3.35 -17.73
C GLU A 37 22.62 4.45 -16.75
N ILE A 38 22.86 5.73 -17.06
CA ILE A 38 22.42 6.86 -16.24
C ILE A 38 20.89 6.93 -16.18
N LEU A 39 20.22 6.70 -17.31
CA LEU A 39 18.76 6.69 -17.38
C LEU A 39 18.15 5.51 -16.59
N ALA A 40 18.77 4.33 -16.67
CA ALA A 40 18.35 3.16 -15.89
C ALA A 40 18.51 3.38 -14.38
N ASP A 41 19.64 3.97 -13.98
CA ASP A 41 19.89 4.35 -12.57
C ASP A 41 18.90 5.41 -12.08
N GLY A 42 18.60 6.41 -12.93
CA GLY A 42 17.62 7.45 -12.63
C GLY A 42 16.21 6.88 -12.43
N LEU A 43 15.73 6.03 -13.33
CA LEU A 43 14.41 5.39 -13.20
C LEU A 43 14.33 4.52 -11.95
N THR A 44 15.42 3.79 -11.60
CA THR A 44 15.50 2.99 -10.36
C THR A 44 15.34 3.89 -9.12
N GLU A 45 16.00 5.06 -9.13
CA GLU A 45 15.91 6.03 -8.03
C GLU A 45 14.52 6.65 -7.90
N ASP A 46 13.92 7.04 -9.03
CA ASP A 46 12.58 7.63 -9.07
C ASP A 46 11.54 6.65 -8.55
N LEU A 47 11.58 5.39 -8.99
CA LEU A 47 10.69 4.34 -8.51
C LEU A 47 10.87 4.07 -7.01
N THR A 48 12.12 4.02 -6.53
CA THR A 48 12.42 3.83 -5.10
C THR A 48 11.84 4.99 -4.29
N THR A 49 11.98 6.21 -4.78
CA THR A 49 11.48 7.41 -4.12
C THR A 49 9.96 7.47 -4.11
N LEU A 50 9.32 7.21 -5.25
CA LEU A 50 7.84 7.24 -5.37
C LEU A 50 7.18 6.17 -4.52
N LEU A 51 7.66 4.93 -4.59
CA LEU A 51 7.12 3.81 -3.83
C LEU A 51 7.43 3.92 -2.33
N GLY A 52 8.58 4.50 -1.97
CA GLY A 52 8.96 4.74 -0.58
C GLY A 52 8.11 5.80 0.14
N ARG A 53 7.33 6.61 -0.60
CA ARG A 53 6.35 7.57 -0.02
C ARG A 53 5.03 6.93 0.36
N ILE A 54 4.82 5.66 0.00
CA ILE A 54 3.57 4.94 0.29
C ILE A 54 3.66 4.34 1.69
N PRO A 55 2.85 4.81 2.66
CA PRO A 55 2.96 4.38 4.07
C PRO A 55 2.73 2.88 4.27
N GLU A 56 1.91 2.27 3.42
CA GLU A 56 1.54 0.85 3.47
C GLU A 56 2.60 -0.08 2.87
N LEU A 57 3.63 0.45 2.21
CA LEU A 57 4.69 -0.31 1.55
C LEU A 57 6.03 -0.07 2.26
N PHE A 58 6.75 -1.14 2.56
CA PHE A 58 8.12 -1.05 3.05
C PHE A 58 9.08 -1.22 1.87
N VAL A 59 9.79 -0.17 1.49
CA VAL A 59 10.74 -0.18 0.37
C VAL A 59 12.17 -0.19 0.90
N ILE A 60 12.98 -1.12 0.41
CA ILE A 60 14.41 -1.21 0.74
C ILE A 60 15.15 0.02 0.21
N ALA A 61 16.04 0.56 1.04
CA ALA A 61 16.84 1.72 0.69
C ALA A 61 17.71 1.45 -0.55
N ARG A 62 17.82 2.46 -1.44
CA ARG A 62 18.56 2.41 -2.69
C ARG A 62 19.98 1.84 -2.51
N ASN A 63 20.75 2.32 -1.53
CA ASN A 63 22.13 1.89 -1.34
C ASN A 63 22.26 0.39 -1.05
N THR A 64 21.29 -0.20 -0.36
CA THR A 64 21.24 -1.64 -0.10
C THR A 64 20.94 -2.39 -1.40
N ALA A 65 19.96 -1.95 -2.17
CA ALA A 65 19.61 -2.55 -3.48
C ALA A 65 20.77 -2.44 -4.49
N TYR A 66 21.53 -1.36 -4.46
CA TYR A 66 22.68 -1.14 -5.36
C TYR A 66 23.86 -2.09 -5.12
N SER A 67 23.91 -2.79 -3.98
CA SER A 67 24.91 -3.86 -3.77
C SER A 67 24.75 -5.02 -4.75
N TYR A 68 23.60 -5.12 -5.41
CA TYR A 68 23.29 -6.13 -6.43
C TYR A 68 23.54 -5.64 -7.87
N LYS A 69 23.96 -4.38 -8.08
CA LYS A 69 24.23 -3.85 -9.44
C LYS A 69 25.26 -4.68 -10.18
N GLY A 70 24.92 -5.07 -11.41
CA GLY A 70 25.77 -5.92 -12.26
C GLY A 70 25.92 -7.36 -11.78
N LYS A 71 25.14 -7.77 -10.79
CA LYS A 71 25.02 -9.16 -10.36
C LYS A 71 23.72 -9.74 -10.91
N ASN A 72 23.67 -11.04 -11.04
CA ASN A 72 22.45 -11.76 -11.43
C ASN A 72 22.02 -12.67 -10.26
N PRO A 73 21.53 -12.07 -9.14
CA PRO A 73 21.25 -12.82 -7.93
C PRO A 73 20.03 -13.72 -8.11
N ASP A 74 20.00 -14.84 -7.38
CA ASP A 74 18.72 -15.54 -7.16
C ASP A 74 17.81 -14.68 -6.30
N LEU A 75 16.62 -14.34 -6.82
CA LEU A 75 15.68 -13.46 -6.12
C LEU A 75 15.14 -14.07 -4.81
N ARG A 76 15.24 -15.39 -4.65
CA ARG A 76 14.92 -16.06 -3.37
C ARG A 76 15.97 -15.75 -2.33
N GLU A 77 17.25 -15.79 -2.72
CA GLU A 77 18.35 -15.42 -1.82
C GLU A 77 18.26 -13.93 -1.45
N VAL A 78 17.94 -13.06 -2.41
CA VAL A 78 17.68 -11.63 -2.14
C VAL A 78 16.51 -11.45 -1.17
N GLY A 79 15.43 -12.22 -1.36
CA GLY A 79 14.26 -12.21 -0.48
C GLY A 79 14.60 -12.58 0.95
N ASP A 80 15.40 -13.63 1.14
CA ASP A 80 15.85 -14.10 2.45
C ASP A 80 16.84 -13.12 3.11
N GLU A 81 17.84 -12.64 2.36
CA GLU A 81 18.88 -11.73 2.85
C GLU A 81 18.28 -10.39 3.31
N LEU A 82 17.40 -9.81 2.50
CA LEU A 82 16.77 -8.51 2.78
C LEU A 82 15.45 -8.62 3.56
N SER A 83 14.97 -9.84 3.79
CA SER A 83 13.65 -10.11 4.40
C SER A 83 12.53 -9.39 3.64
N VAL A 84 12.56 -9.40 2.29
CA VAL A 84 11.57 -8.77 1.43
C VAL A 84 10.72 -9.80 0.71
N ARG A 85 9.42 -9.48 0.56
CA ARG A 85 8.45 -10.34 -0.12
C ARG A 85 8.45 -10.16 -1.63
N TYR A 86 8.72 -8.96 -2.11
CA TYR A 86 8.67 -8.62 -3.52
C TYR A 86 9.98 -8.04 -4.00
N ALA A 87 10.35 -8.37 -5.24
CA ALA A 87 11.46 -7.77 -5.95
C ALA A 87 10.96 -7.20 -7.29
N LEU A 88 11.35 -5.99 -7.60
CA LEU A 88 11.24 -5.42 -8.93
C LEU A 88 12.60 -5.53 -9.59
N GLU A 89 12.65 -6.17 -10.75
CA GLU A 89 13.80 -6.18 -11.64
C GLU A 89 13.43 -5.62 -13.00
N GLY A 90 14.41 -5.15 -13.74
CA GLY A 90 14.18 -4.64 -15.07
C GLY A 90 15.44 -4.43 -15.86
N SER A 91 15.26 -4.08 -17.13
CA SER A 91 16.36 -3.85 -18.05
C SER A 91 16.05 -2.76 -19.08
N PHE A 92 17.12 -2.09 -19.49
CA PHE A 92 17.11 -1.15 -20.60
C PHE A 92 17.79 -1.76 -21.81
N ARG A 93 17.15 -1.63 -22.97
CA ARG A 93 17.66 -2.13 -24.24
C ARG A 93 17.38 -1.14 -25.35
N GLU A 94 18.39 -0.78 -26.11
CA GLU A 94 18.27 0.05 -27.31
C GLU A 94 17.60 -0.73 -28.45
N LEU A 95 16.62 -0.11 -29.11
CA LEU A 95 15.89 -0.63 -30.26
C LEU A 95 15.80 0.46 -31.34
N GLY A 96 16.91 0.67 -32.09
CA GLY A 96 16.99 1.75 -33.05
C GLY A 96 16.93 3.12 -32.39
N GLU A 97 15.94 3.93 -32.73
CA GLU A 97 15.72 5.26 -32.12
C GLU A 97 14.94 5.21 -30.77
N ASN A 98 14.53 4.02 -30.37
CA ASN A 98 13.78 3.81 -29.14
C ASN A 98 14.62 3.09 -28.08
N VAL A 99 14.25 3.28 -26.83
CA VAL A 99 14.66 2.44 -25.70
C VAL A 99 13.47 1.59 -25.27
N ARG A 100 13.70 0.29 -25.10
CA ARG A 100 12.77 -0.63 -24.46
C ARG A 100 13.17 -0.82 -23.02
N ILE A 101 12.22 -0.56 -22.14
CA ILE A 101 12.34 -0.84 -20.71
C ILE A 101 11.47 -2.05 -20.44
N SER A 102 12.08 -3.14 -20.00
CA SER A 102 11.37 -4.31 -19.51
C SER A 102 11.36 -4.26 -17.98
N SER A 103 10.23 -4.53 -17.36
CA SER A 103 10.10 -4.51 -15.91
C SER A 103 9.25 -5.67 -15.44
N GLN A 104 9.63 -6.29 -14.30
CA GLN A 104 8.97 -7.47 -13.76
C GLN A 104 8.89 -7.38 -12.23
N LEU A 105 7.70 -7.65 -11.69
CA LEU A 105 7.47 -7.79 -10.26
C LEU A 105 7.37 -9.27 -9.90
N ILE A 106 8.17 -9.71 -8.96
CA ILE A 106 8.34 -11.12 -8.60
C ILE A 106 8.12 -11.29 -7.11
N GLU A 107 7.36 -12.32 -6.71
CA GLU A 107 7.32 -12.77 -5.32
C GLU A 107 8.59 -13.56 -5.02
N THR A 108 9.43 -13.06 -4.14
CA THR A 108 10.77 -13.60 -3.88
C THR A 108 10.76 -15.04 -3.39
N ARG A 109 9.82 -15.39 -2.49
CA ARG A 109 9.74 -16.71 -1.87
C ARG A 109 9.46 -17.84 -2.88
N THR A 110 8.59 -17.59 -3.85
CA THR A 110 8.15 -18.60 -4.84
C THR A 110 8.85 -18.44 -6.18
N GLY A 111 9.41 -17.26 -6.47
CA GLY A 111 9.90 -16.88 -7.79
C GLY A 111 8.76 -16.64 -8.79
N THR A 112 7.54 -16.43 -8.33
CA THR A 112 6.37 -16.23 -9.19
C THR A 112 6.36 -14.81 -9.74
N HIS A 113 6.27 -14.68 -11.08
CA HIS A 113 6.06 -13.40 -11.73
C HIS A 113 4.61 -12.94 -11.51
N LEU A 114 4.44 -11.82 -10.81
CA LEU A 114 3.14 -11.23 -10.53
C LEU A 114 2.72 -10.27 -11.62
N TRP A 115 3.69 -9.60 -12.22
CA TRP A 115 3.49 -8.64 -13.29
C TRP A 115 4.75 -8.51 -14.15
N ALA A 116 4.55 -8.25 -15.43
CA ALA A 116 5.63 -7.92 -16.37
C ALA A 116 5.09 -7.00 -17.47
N GLU A 117 5.84 -5.95 -17.76
CA GLU A 117 5.47 -4.95 -18.77
C GLU A 117 6.70 -4.49 -19.55
N ASN A 118 6.46 -4.07 -20.81
CA ASN A 118 7.47 -3.46 -21.64
C ASN A 118 7.01 -2.06 -22.07
N TYR A 119 7.91 -1.09 -21.94
CA TYR A 119 7.67 0.28 -22.34
C TYR A 119 8.66 0.65 -23.45
N ASP A 120 8.14 0.94 -24.64
CA ASP A 120 8.93 1.46 -25.75
C ASP A 120 8.79 2.98 -25.79
N ARG A 121 9.90 3.69 -25.70
CA ARG A 121 9.94 5.16 -25.68
C ARG A 121 11.05 5.67 -26.60
N PRO A 122 10.84 6.80 -27.31
CA PRO A 122 11.90 7.44 -28.07
C PRO A 122 13.04 7.88 -27.14
N LEU A 123 14.28 7.59 -27.53
CA LEU A 123 15.45 7.88 -26.70
C LEU A 123 15.68 9.39 -26.53
N ASP A 124 15.44 10.16 -27.56
CA ASP A 124 15.62 11.62 -27.57
C ASP A 124 14.70 12.38 -26.65
N THR A 125 13.52 11.83 -26.36
CA THR A 125 12.51 12.44 -25.47
C THR A 125 12.43 11.76 -24.10
N PHE A 126 13.23 10.71 -23.87
CA PHE A 126 13.11 9.88 -22.67
C PHE A 126 13.23 10.69 -21.37
N VAL A 127 14.22 11.58 -21.27
CA VAL A 127 14.42 12.43 -20.08
C VAL A 127 13.19 13.28 -19.76
N ALA A 128 12.48 13.76 -20.79
CA ALA A 128 11.29 14.59 -20.61
C ALA A 128 10.08 13.81 -20.11
N ILE A 129 10.02 12.49 -20.34
CA ILE A 129 8.88 11.63 -19.96
C ILE A 129 9.20 10.67 -18.81
N GLN A 130 10.45 10.68 -18.29
CA GLN A 130 10.91 9.75 -17.26
C GLN A 130 10.03 9.81 -16.01
N ASP A 131 9.70 11.03 -15.53
CA ASP A 131 8.86 11.22 -14.35
C ASP A 131 7.44 10.64 -14.55
N GLU A 132 6.84 10.86 -15.73
CA GLU A 132 5.51 10.31 -16.07
C GLU A 132 5.55 8.79 -16.14
N LEU A 133 6.61 8.24 -16.74
CA LEU A 133 6.81 6.80 -16.82
C LEU A 133 6.99 6.18 -15.41
N ALA A 134 7.83 6.78 -14.57
CA ALA A 134 8.04 6.33 -13.20
C ALA A 134 6.74 6.35 -12.38
N GLN A 135 5.93 7.41 -12.51
CA GLN A 135 4.62 7.49 -11.85
C GLN A 135 3.66 6.40 -12.34
N THR A 136 3.60 6.17 -13.66
CA THR A 136 2.78 5.13 -14.26
C THR A 136 3.17 3.74 -13.75
N MET A 137 4.47 3.44 -13.75
CA MET A 137 5.01 2.18 -13.24
C MET A 137 4.72 2.01 -11.74
N ALA A 138 4.94 3.05 -10.95
CA ALA A 138 4.69 3.01 -9.51
C ALA A 138 3.21 2.71 -9.19
N MET A 139 2.26 3.32 -9.90
CA MET A 139 0.83 3.05 -9.75
C MET A 139 0.48 1.58 -10.10
N GLN A 140 1.02 1.07 -11.20
CA GLN A 140 0.81 -0.32 -11.62
C GLN A 140 1.40 -1.30 -10.59
N LEU A 141 2.63 -1.07 -10.13
CA LEU A 141 3.29 -1.90 -9.13
C LEU A 141 2.51 -1.95 -7.81
N CYS A 142 2.05 -0.80 -7.32
CA CYS A 142 1.19 -0.76 -6.14
C CYS A 142 -0.07 -1.60 -6.33
N SER A 143 -0.74 -1.44 -7.46
CA SER A 143 -1.94 -2.21 -7.79
C SER A 143 -1.68 -3.72 -7.77
N GLU A 144 -0.58 -4.18 -8.35
CA GLU A 144 -0.25 -5.61 -8.40
C GLU A 144 0.17 -6.16 -7.03
N ILE A 145 0.99 -5.42 -6.27
CA ILE A 145 1.38 -5.82 -4.90
C ILE A 145 0.13 -6.01 -4.03
N ILE A 146 -0.79 -5.07 -4.05
CA ILE A 146 -1.99 -5.16 -3.23
C ILE A 146 -2.92 -6.28 -3.73
N ARG A 147 -2.99 -6.53 -5.05
CA ARG A 147 -3.71 -7.68 -5.59
C ARG A 147 -3.11 -9.00 -5.10
N ALA A 148 -1.78 -9.11 -5.07
CA ALA A 148 -1.06 -10.27 -4.57
C ALA A 148 -1.31 -10.48 -3.06
N GLU A 149 -1.22 -9.43 -2.24
CA GLU A 149 -1.52 -9.48 -0.82
C GLU A 149 -2.96 -9.93 -0.55
N ALA A 150 -3.92 -9.38 -1.29
CA ALA A 150 -5.32 -9.79 -1.19
C ALA A 150 -5.54 -11.27 -1.57
N ALA A 151 -4.77 -11.79 -2.53
CA ALA A 151 -4.82 -13.21 -2.91
C ALA A 151 -4.20 -14.11 -1.83
N LEU A 152 -3.06 -13.71 -1.25
CA LEU A 152 -2.43 -14.41 -0.14
C LEU A 152 -3.33 -14.44 1.10
N ALA A 153 -3.93 -13.33 1.44
CA ALA A 153 -4.83 -13.23 2.58
C ALA A 153 -6.06 -14.17 2.45
N LYS A 154 -6.55 -14.43 1.23
CA LYS A 154 -7.63 -15.40 0.98
C LYS A 154 -7.19 -16.86 1.17
N GLN A 155 -5.90 -17.15 1.06
CA GLN A 155 -5.37 -18.50 1.25
C GLN A 155 -5.17 -18.86 2.72
N VAL A 156 -5.18 -17.86 3.63
CA VAL A 156 -5.10 -18.10 5.07
C VAL A 156 -6.43 -18.71 5.54
N PRO A 157 -6.43 -19.92 6.12
CA PRO A 157 -7.64 -20.52 6.67
C PRO A 157 -8.29 -19.59 7.68
N ALA A 158 -9.63 -19.53 7.68
CA ALA A 158 -10.39 -18.64 8.56
C ALA A 158 -10.02 -18.79 10.05
N ALA A 159 -9.56 -19.96 10.45
CA ALA A 159 -9.08 -20.22 11.82
C ALA A 159 -7.73 -19.55 12.16
N ASN A 160 -6.95 -19.15 11.15
CA ASN A 160 -5.61 -18.56 11.33
C ASN A 160 -5.57 -17.07 10.91
N GLN A 161 -6.72 -16.49 10.57
CA GLN A 161 -6.81 -15.05 10.29
C GLN A 161 -6.77 -14.27 11.61
N ASP A 162 -5.95 -13.23 11.66
CA ASP A 162 -5.98 -12.23 12.72
C ASP A 162 -6.82 -10.99 12.32
N ALA A 163 -7.11 -10.14 13.28
CA ALA A 163 -7.92 -8.94 13.07
C ALA A 163 -7.30 -8.00 12.02
N LEU A 164 -5.99 -7.86 12.04
CA LEU A 164 -5.26 -7.01 11.09
C LEU A 164 -5.36 -7.53 9.66
N SER A 165 -5.24 -8.85 9.46
CA SER A 165 -5.38 -9.48 8.16
C SER A 165 -6.78 -9.26 7.57
N CYS A 166 -7.83 -9.40 8.36
CA CYS A 166 -9.21 -9.11 7.93
C CYS A 166 -9.39 -7.65 7.53
N HIS A 167 -8.83 -6.73 8.32
CA HIS A 167 -8.88 -5.29 8.05
C HIS A 167 -8.17 -4.94 6.73
N GLN A 168 -6.96 -5.45 6.52
CA GLN A 168 -6.21 -5.22 5.27
C GLN A 168 -6.93 -5.78 4.04
N GLN A 169 -7.54 -6.98 4.15
CA GLN A 169 -8.36 -7.55 3.09
C GLN A 169 -9.54 -6.65 2.74
N ALA A 170 -10.23 -6.09 3.75
CA ALA A 170 -11.36 -5.19 3.54
C ALA A 170 -10.93 -3.91 2.81
N LYS A 171 -9.82 -3.29 3.22
CA LYS A 171 -9.25 -2.10 2.55
C LYS A 171 -8.89 -2.41 1.09
N ALA A 172 -8.18 -3.50 0.86
CA ALA A 172 -7.78 -3.94 -0.48
C ALA A 172 -8.99 -4.20 -1.38
N LEU A 173 -10.04 -4.83 -0.85
CA LEU A 173 -11.25 -5.14 -1.61
C LEU A 173 -11.91 -3.88 -2.21
N LEU A 174 -12.04 -2.81 -1.42
CA LEU A 174 -12.64 -1.55 -1.86
C LEU A 174 -11.75 -0.80 -2.84
N LEU A 175 -10.44 -0.84 -2.62
CA LEU A 175 -9.48 -0.19 -3.51
C LEU A 175 -9.45 -0.81 -4.91
N PHE A 176 -9.57 -2.15 -5.02
CA PHE A 176 -9.38 -2.86 -6.30
C PHE A 176 -10.68 -3.21 -7.04
N ARG A 177 -11.74 -3.53 -6.28
CA ARG A 177 -13.03 -3.87 -6.89
C ARG A 177 -13.96 -2.69 -6.97
N GLY A 178 -13.55 -1.55 -6.44
CA GLY A 178 -14.34 -0.34 -6.39
C GLY A 178 -15.54 -0.44 -5.44
N TRP A 179 -16.29 0.65 -5.35
CA TRP A 179 -17.46 0.80 -4.50
C TRP A 179 -18.69 0.21 -5.21
N SER A 180 -18.98 -1.04 -4.92
CA SER A 180 -20.20 -1.74 -5.33
C SER A 180 -20.91 -2.32 -4.11
N LYS A 181 -22.20 -2.63 -4.23
CA LYS A 181 -22.96 -3.28 -3.15
C LYS A 181 -22.26 -4.58 -2.68
N LYS A 182 -21.70 -5.35 -3.61
CA LYS A 182 -20.99 -6.60 -3.29
C LYS A 182 -19.71 -6.33 -2.49
N SER A 183 -18.86 -5.41 -2.97
CA SER A 183 -17.61 -5.05 -2.28
C SER A 183 -17.87 -4.47 -0.90
N PHE A 184 -18.91 -3.63 -0.78
CA PHE A 184 -19.36 -3.06 0.49
C PHE A 184 -19.73 -4.15 1.49
N LEU A 185 -20.57 -5.11 1.12
CA LEU A 185 -20.99 -6.20 2.02
C LEU A 185 -19.82 -7.09 2.42
N GLU A 186 -18.94 -7.44 1.48
CA GLU A 186 -17.74 -8.24 1.78
C GLU A 186 -16.80 -7.49 2.75
N ALA A 187 -16.53 -6.21 2.50
CA ALA A 187 -15.66 -5.40 3.36
C ALA A 187 -16.24 -5.19 4.76
N THR A 188 -17.55 -4.92 4.87
CA THR A 188 -18.24 -4.77 6.16
C THR A 188 -18.14 -6.06 6.99
N ASN A 189 -18.34 -7.22 6.36
CA ASN A 189 -18.22 -8.51 7.04
C ASN A 189 -16.79 -8.81 7.48
N LEU A 190 -15.79 -8.42 6.70
CA LEU A 190 -14.38 -8.55 7.08
C LEU A 190 -14.03 -7.69 8.29
N HIS A 191 -14.56 -6.46 8.40
CA HIS A 191 -14.35 -5.63 9.60
C HIS A 191 -15.08 -6.18 10.81
N ARG A 192 -16.32 -6.69 10.67
CA ARG A 192 -17.00 -7.38 11.77
C ARG A 192 -16.19 -8.59 12.24
N ARG A 193 -15.64 -9.36 11.29
CA ARG A 193 -14.78 -10.49 11.62
C ARG A 193 -13.49 -10.07 12.33
N ALA A 194 -12.89 -8.95 11.95
CA ALA A 194 -11.73 -8.38 12.63
C ALA A 194 -12.06 -8.03 14.10
N ILE A 195 -13.23 -7.43 14.35
CA ILE A 195 -13.71 -7.09 15.70
C ILE A 195 -14.00 -8.36 16.53
N GLU A 196 -14.56 -9.41 15.92
CA GLU A 196 -14.76 -10.70 16.60
C GLU A 196 -13.44 -11.35 17.02
N LEU A 197 -12.38 -11.20 16.20
CA LEU A 197 -11.06 -11.75 16.48
C LEU A 197 -10.28 -10.93 17.52
N ASP A 198 -10.43 -9.61 17.48
CA ASP A 198 -9.84 -8.68 18.45
C ASP A 198 -10.75 -7.46 18.61
N ALA A 199 -11.53 -7.47 19.68
CA ALA A 199 -12.45 -6.37 20.01
C ALA A 199 -11.73 -5.05 20.37
N SER A 200 -10.43 -5.09 20.66
CA SER A 200 -9.61 -3.91 20.95
C SER A 200 -8.96 -3.29 19.70
N PHE A 201 -9.15 -3.89 18.52
CA PHE A 201 -8.55 -3.42 17.28
C PHE A 201 -9.33 -2.21 16.72
N ALA A 202 -9.00 -1.02 17.21
CA ALA A 202 -9.66 0.25 16.89
C ALA A 202 -9.82 0.54 15.38
N PRO A 203 -8.86 0.25 14.48
CA PRO A 203 -9.04 0.49 13.04
C PRO A 203 -10.24 -0.25 12.44
N ALA A 204 -10.53 -1.49 12.89
CA ALA A 204 -11.67 -2.23 12.37
C ALA A 204 -13.01 -1.58 12.73
N HIS A 205 -13.14 -1.07 13.95
CA HIS A 205 -14.30 -0.30 14.38
C HIS A 205 -14.47 0.99 13.58
N ALA A 206 -13.38 1.75 13.38
CA ALA A 206 -13.41 3.02 12.66
C ALA A 206 -13.82 2.83 11.18
N TYR A 207 -13.26 1.83 10.51
CA TYR A 207 -13.62 1.53 9.12
C TYR A 207 -15.02 0.91 8.99
N LEU A 208 -15.46 0.11 9.96
CA LEU A 208 -16.84 -0.38 9.99
C LEU A 208 -17.83 0.78 10.07
N ALA A 209 -17.58 1.74 10.96
CA ALA A 209 -18.40 2.94 11.08
C ALA A 209 -18.48 3.73 9.79
N LEU A 210 -17.32 3.97 9.16
CA LEU A 210 -17.21 4.69 7.88
C LEU A 210 -17.98 3.97 6.77
N LEU A 211 -17.76 2.66 6.60
CA LEU A 211 -18.42 1.88 5.57
C LEU A 211 -19.93 1.88 5.72
N LEU A 212 -20.43 1.65 6.92
CA LEU A 212 -21.87 1.64 7.20
C LEU A 212 -22.52 3.00 6.95
N ALA A 213 -21.85 4.10 7.31
CA ALA A 213 -22.32 5.45 7.04
C ALA A 213 -22.44 5.71 5.52
N ILE A 214 -21.37 5.43 4.75
CA ILE A 214 -21.36 5.59 3.29
C ILE A 214 -22.34 4.62 2.62
N GLY A 215 -22.37 3.36 3.04
CA GLY A 215 -23.27 2.34 2.47
C GLY A 215 -24.74 2.66 2.69
N ARG A 216 -25.08 3.35 3.78
CA ARG A 216 -26.42 3.89 4.02
C ARG A 216 -26.78 4.98 2.99
N MET A 217 -25.87 5.90 2.70
CA MET A 217 -26.06 6.95 1.70
C MET A 217 -26.13 6.38 0.28
N ALA A 218 -25.28 5.41 -0.05
CA ALA A 218 -25.24 4.75 -1.35
C ALA A 218 -26.36 3.72 -1.58
N TYR A 219 -27.29 3.54 -0.64
CA TYR A 219 -28.37 2.53 -0.69
C TYR A 219 -27.86 1.09 -0.79
N PHE A 220 -26.67 0.78 -0.29
CA PHE A 220 -26.14 -0.57 -0.23
C PHE A 220 -26.63 -1.35 1.00
N ALA A 221 -26.90 -0.65 2.11
CA ALA A 221 -27.46 -1.25 3.32
C ALA A 221 -28.93 -1.61 3.13
N THR A 222 -29.29 -2.84 3.50
CA THR A 222 -30.67 -3.34 3.38
C THR A 222 -31.57 -2.69 4.47
N ASP A 223 -31.04 -2.58 5.70
CA ASP A 223 -31.68 -1.86 6.79
C ASP A 223 -30.83 -0.61 7.10
N ARG A 224 -31.36 0.55 6.71
CA ARG A 224 -30.66 1.83 6.87
C ARG A 224 -30.61 2.32 8.31
N GLN A 225 -31.59 1.92 9.15
CA GLN A 225 -31.61 2.31 10.54
C GLN A 225 -30.62 1.45 11.33
N ALA A 226 -30.66 0.14 11.15
CA ALA A 226 -29.69 -0.77 11.78
C ALA A 226 -28.24 -0.41 11.40
N ALA A 227 -27.99 -0.11 10.12
CA ALA A 227 -26.67 0.34 9.66
C ALA A 227 -26.23 1.65 10.32
N ARG A 228 -27.15 2.59 10.58
CA ARG A 228 -26.85 3.83 11.29
C ARG A 228 -26.47 3.56 12.75
N ASP A 229 -27.27 2.75 13.42
CA ASP A 229 -27.09 2.46 14.85
C ASP A 229 -25.76 1.71 15.08
N GLU A 230 -25.47 0.70 14.23
CA GLU A 230 -24.19 -0.02 14.24
C GLU A 230 -23.00 0.90 13.91
N ALA A 231 -23.17 1.84 12.96
CA ALA A 231 -22.11 2.80 12.62
C ALA A 231 -21.78 3.72 13.80
N LEU A 232 -22.78 4.18 14.53
CA LEU A 232 -22.59 5.05 15.71
C LEU A 232 -21.89 4.30 16.84
N GLU A 233 -22.32 3.08 17.14
CA GLU A 233 -21.69 2.21 18.14
C GLU A 233 -20.21 1.93 17.77
N ALA A 234 -19.95 1.57 16.53
CA ALA A 234 -18.59 1.32 16.07
C ALA A 234 -17.72 2.59 16.14
N ALA A 235 -18.28 3.76 15.82
CA ALA A 235 -17.56 5.03 15.92
C ALA A 235 -17.18 5.38 17.36
N GLU A 236 -18.07 5.15 18.32
CA GLU A 236 -17.81 5.38 19.75
C GLU A 236 -16.72 4.43 20.26
N ASN A 237 -16.85 3.13 19.98
CA ASN A 237 -15.84 2.15 20.35
C ASN A 237 -14.45 2.49 19.76
N ALA A 238 -14.38 2.93 18.52
CA ALA A 238 -13.11 3.33 17.89
C ALA A 238 -12.45 4.52 18.61
N LEU A 239 -13.23 5.53 18.99
CA LEU A 239 -12.73 6.70 19.71
C LEU A 239 -12.25 6.37 21.12
N ASP A 240 -12.94 5.48 21.80
CA ASP A 240 -12.54 5.03 23.15
C ASP A 240 -11.24 4.23 23.12
N LEU A 241 -11.08 3.38 22.09
CA LEU A 241 -9.91 2.53 21.93
C LEU A 241 -8.66 3.30 21.47
N ALA A 242 -8.81 4.29 20.58
CA ALA A 242 -7.68 5.00 20.00
C ALA A 242 -7.93 6.51 19.76
N PRO A 243 -8.12 7.32 20.84
CA PRO A 243 -8.54 8.73 20.74
C PRO A 243 -7.48 9.68 20.17
N GLN A 244 -6.26 9.18 19.90
CA GLN A 244 -5.14 9.94 19.33
C GLN A 244 -4.64 9.35 18.01
N SER A 245 -5.32 8.37 17.42
CA SER A 245 -4.97 7.82 16.11
C SER A 245 -5.56 8.69 15.01
N SER A 246 -4.70 9.31 14.18
CA SER A 246 -5.14 10.11 13.03
C SER A 246 -6.01 9.28 12.06
N GLU A 247 -5.65 8.02 11.79
CA GLU A 247 -6.42 7.12 10.94
C GLU A 247 -7.84 6.90 11.50
N VAL A 248 -7.93 6.57 12.79
CA VAL A 248 -9.22 6.34 13.47
C VAL A 248 -10.06 7.60 13.47
N LEU A 249 -9.48 8.73 13.86
CA LEU A 249 -10.18 10.01 13.91
C LEU A 249 -10.68 10.45 12.51
N GLY A 250 -9.87 10.28 11.47
CA GLY A 250 -10.26 10.59 10.10
C GLY A 250 -11.47 9.78 9.62
N CYS A 251 -11.46 8.47 9.87
CA CYS A 251 -12.57 7.58 9.52
C CYS A 251 -13.84 7.88 10.33
N VAL A 252 -13.73 8.07 11.66
CA VAL A 252 -14.87 8.32 12.54
C VAL A 252 -15.48 9.70 12.27
N GLY A 253 -14.65 10.73 12.07
CA GLY A 253 -15.13 12.06 11.74
C GLY A 253 -15.89 12.09 10.41
N CYS A 254 -15.39 11.35 9.40
CA CYS A 254 -16.10 11.15 8.14
C CYS A 254 -17.44 10.43 8.37
N ALA A 255 -17.45 9.34 9.14
CA ALA A 255 -18.67 8.60 9.44
C ALA A 255 -19.75 9.48 10.09
N TYR A 256 -19.38 10.29 11.08
CA TYR A 256 -20.32 11.26 11.69
C TYR A 256 -20.86 12.27 10.66
N SER A 257 -20.01 12.79 9.80
CA SER A 257 -20.42 13.75 8.77
C SER A 257 -21.40 13.12 7.78
N GLU A 258 -21.12 11.90 7.29
CA GLU A 258 -22.00 11.12 6.39
C GLU A 258 -23.37 10.76 7.06
N LEU A 259 -23.39 10.65 8.37
CA LEU A 259 -24.62 10.43 9.16
C LEU A 259 -25.38 11.70 9.48
N GLY A 260 -24.87 12.88 9.03
CA GLY A 260 -25.48 14.19 9.26
C GLY A 260 -25.09 14.87 10.58
N PHE A 261 -24.10 14.34 11.31
CA PHE A 261 -23.59 14.93 12.56
C PHE A 261 -22.36 15.81 12.30
N HIS A 262 -22.45 16.76 11.37
CA HIS A 262 -21.32 17.62 10.94
C HIS A 262 -20.67 18.37 12.12
N GLN A 263 -21.46 18.85 13.08
CA GLN A 263 -20.93 19.54 14.26
C GLN A 263 -20.04 18.65 15.14
N LYS A 264 -20.25 17.33 15.12
CA LYS A 264 -19.41 16.34 15.83
C LYS A 264 -18.26 15.88 14.94
N GLY A 265 -18.52 15.64 13.66
CA GLY A 265 -17.56 15.08 12.70
C GLY A 265 -16.42 16.03 12.35
N ILE A 266 -16.71 17.30 12.03
CA ILE A 266 -15.70 18.27 11.57
C ILE A 266 -14.56 18.47 12.59
N PRO A 267 -14.81 18.71 13.89
CA PRO A 267 -13.72 18.85 14.86
C PRO A 267 -12.86 17.58 15.01
N ILE A 268 -13.45 16.39 14.85
CA ILE A 268 -12.72 15.13 14.89
C ILE A 268 -11.80 14.99 13.69
N ILE A 269 -12.26 15.38 12.48
CA ILE A 269 -11.45 15.38 11.27
C ILE A 269 -10.30 16.40 11.39
N GLU A 270 -10.58 17.61 11.88
CA GLU A 270 -9.57 18.64 12.08
C GLU A 270 -8.48 18.16 13.05
N LYS A 271 -8.86 17.49 14.16
CA LYS A 271 -7.93 16.85 15.06
C LYS A 271 -7.09 15.75 14.38
N ALA A 272 -7.67 14.96 13.48
CA ALA A 272 -6.93 13.97 12.72
C ALA A 272 -5.83 14.63 11.87
N ILE A 273 -6.12 15.75 11.22
CA ILE A 273 -5.17 16.52 10.40
C ILE A 273 -4.10 17.17 11.27
N GLU A 274 -4.44 17.67 12.46
CA GLU A 274 -3.45 18.21 13.41
C GLU A 274 -2.44 17.15 13.86
N ILE A 275 -2.88 15.90 14.06
CA ILE A 275 -2.01 14.79 14.44
C ILE A 275 -1.14 14.32 13.27
N ASP A 276 -1.72 14.21 12.09
CA ASP A 276 -1.04 13.79 10.87
C ASP A 276 -1.50 14.63 9.66
N ALA A 277 -0.69 15.62 9.31
CA ALA A 277 -0.92 16.50 8.16
C ALA A 277 -0.81 15.79 6.80
N THR A 278 -0.49 14.51 6.76
CA THR A 278 -0.45 13.69 5.53
C THR A 278 -1.66 12.76 5.37
N ASN A 279 -2.60 12.78 6.32
CA ASN A 279 -3.80 11.95 6.29
C ASN A 279 -4.77 12.39 5.17
N ALA A 280 -4.59 11.81 3.99
CA ALA A 280 -5.41 12.10 2.81
C ALA A 280 -6.90 11.81 3.02
N GLN A 281 -7.24 10.78 3.82
CA GLN A 281 -8.62 10.44 4.17
C GLN A 281 -9.29 11.57 4.96
N ALA A 282 -8.59 12.15 5.93
CA ALA A 282 -9.10 13.25 6.73
C ALA A 282 -9.30 14.52 5.89
N PHE A 283 -8.37 14.83 4.98
CA PHE A 283 -8.55 15.97 4.06
C PHE A 283 -9.72 15.79 3.12
N ALA A 284 -9.90 14.60 2.53
CA ALA A 284 -11.05 14.31 1.67
C ALA A 284 -12.37 14.44 2.44
N ALA A 285 -12.42 13.92 3.68
CA ALA A 285 -13.58 14.00 4.55
C ALA A 285 -13.92 15.45 4.93
N LEU A 286 -12.91 16.28 5.23
CA LEU A 286 -13.12 17.70 5.55
C LEU A 286 -13.67 18.48 4.36
N GLY A 287 -13.15 18.21 3.15
CA GLY A 287 -13.67 18.79 1.92
C GLY A 287 -15.14 18.47 1.69
N ALA A 288 -15.52 17.20 1.85
CA ALA A 288 -16.91 16.75 1.70
C ALA A 288 -17.85 17.32 2.79
N ALA A 289 -17.38 17.48 4.03
CA ALA A 289 -18.19 17.93 5.16
C ALA A 289 -18.47 19.44 5.16
N LYS A 290 -17.70 20.24 4.41
CA LYS A 290 -17.83 21.72 4.33
C LYS A 290 -18.64 22.20 3.10
N ILE A 291 -19.09 21.28 2.23
CA ILE A 291 -19.99 21.57 1.10
C ILE A 291 -21.44 21.48 1.53
#